data_581c7e04ced28eaff299f42de45254e1
#
_entry.id   581c7e04ced28eaff299f42de45254e1
#
_cell.length_a   1.000
_cell.length_b   1.000
_cell.length_c   1.000
_cell.angle_alpha   90.00
_cell.angle_beta   90.00
_cell.angle_gamma   90.00
#
_symmetry.space_group_name_H-M   'P 1'
#
loop_
_entity.id
_entity.type
_entity.pdbx_description
1 polymer ?
#
loop_
_entity_poly.entity_id
_entity_poly.type
_entity_poly.pdbx_seq_one_letter_code
_entity_poly.pdbx_strand_id
1 'polypeptide(L)'
;MITGNLEEYGNLAKQVFTAAGIPYFIDEKHTVLMNPFVEYFRAALEMAVQDFSYESVFRYLRCGMSCVTREEADLLENYVLALGIRGFKKWDEVWVRIYRGMPPESIQRLNEIRQRFADETRELALSFKGGKKTVREYCTFLYEFAVRSQVQQKLKHQELKFKEQGDKAMEKEYAQIYGIVMELLDNMVEILGEETVNRQDFRQLLETGLNQAKVALIPPSMDQVLVGDMERTRLKDIRALFFVGVNEGNIPKNTSGGGMLTEIDREFFKDQGIQLAPGPKELMNMQRFYLYLNMTKPRELLCLSFCQSDSQGKALSPAFLVSNIREMFPEMEIRQCGDMQEPMELLELPGISLDYFLRGLAGEAYQDNAVFQELYSWYLQSPEYRILVKNLTEASFSERPSDKIGKTVAKILYGEISPYSATRLERFAACAFAHFLQYGLKVTERAEYEFRAMDMGNVMHMALEKFAAEVRKEGLDWAELTEEERNRIIDSWLDQVSADYGNTILKSSARNEYMI
;
A
#
# COMPACT_ATOMS: atom_id res chain seq x y z
N MET A 1 -5.65 24.84 17.20
CA MET A 1 -5.10 25.15 15.87
C MET A 1 -6.14 24.83 14.80
N ILE A 2 -6.35 25.72 13.84
CA ILE A 2 -7.31 25.54 12.73
C ILE A 2 -6.61 25.84 11.40
N THR A 3 -7.02 25.15 10.35
CA THR A 3 -6.50 25.39 8.99
C THR A 3 -7.60 25.18 7.93
N GLY A 4 -7.40 25.73 6.75
CA GLY A 4 -8.22 25.42 5.56
C GLY A 4 -7.75 24.17 4.80
N ASN A 5 -6.51 23.71 5.03
CA ASN A 5 -5.91 22.52 4.43
C ASN A 5 -5.38 21.58 5.52
N LEU A 6 -6.27 20.77 6.08
CA LEU A 6 -5.91 19.85 7.17
C LEU A 6 -5.00 18.71 6.70
N GLU A 7 -5.08 18.30 5.45
CA GLU A 7 -4.27 17.21 4.88
C GLU A 7 -2.77 17.55 4.94
N GLU A 8 -2.40 18.77 4.57
CA GLU A 8 -1.01 19.24 4.60
C GLU A 8 -0.57 19.63 6.02
N TYR A 9 -1.31 20.55 6.67
CA TYR A 9 -0.94 21.08 7.98
C TYR A 9 -1.12 20.07 9.12
N GLY A 10 -2.02 19.08 8.98
CA GLY A 10 -2.21 18.02 9.96
C GLY A 10 -0.97 17.15 10.13
N ASN A 11 -0.33 16.76 9.02
CA ASN A 11 0.89 15.98 9.06
C ASN A 11 2.07 16.75 9.68
N LEU A 12 2.21 18.03 9.34
CA LEU A 12 3.22 18.90 9.95
C LEU A 12 2.98 19.08 11.46
N ALA A 13 1.73 19.33 11.87
CA ALA A 13 1.35 19.44 13.26
C ALA A 13 1.67 18.14 14.04
N LYS A 14 1.38 16.98 13.45
CA LYS A 14 1.73 15.67 14.03
C LYS A 14 3.22 15.55 14.30
N GLN A 15 4.07 15.89 13.33
CA GLN A 15 5.52 15.83 13.47
C GLN A 15 6.02 16.77 14.56
N VAL A 16 5.64 18.04 14.48
CA VAL A 16 6.10 19.08 15.43
C VAL A 16 5.60 18.82 16.85
N PHE A 17 4.32 18.51 17.04
CA PHE A 17 3.76 18.27 18.36
C PHE A 17 4.30 17.00 19.00
N THR A 18 4.56 15.95 18.20
CA THR A 18 5.22 14.73 18.68
C THR A 18 6.65 15.03 19.13
N ALA A 19 7.43 15.75 18.33
CA ALA A 19 8.80 16.15 18.68
C ALA A 19 8.84 17.05 19.92
N ALA A 20 7.84 17.92 20.09
CA ALA A 20 7.70 18.82 21.24
C ALA A 20 7.07 18.16 22.48
N GLY A 21 6.62 16.91 22.39
CA GLY A 21 5.90 16.24 23.48
C GLY A 21 4.55 16.88 23.84
N ILE A 22 3.95 17.64 22.91
CA ILE A 22 2.66 18.31 23.10
C ILE A 22 1.53 17.33 22.80
N PRO A 23 0.62 17.06 23.76
CA PRO A 23 -0.55 16.22 23.49
C PRO A 23 -1.46 16.90 22.46
N TYR A 24 -1.86 16.18 21.43
CA TYR A 24 -2.70 16.73 20.37
C TYR A 24 -3.76 15.72 19.90
N PHE A 25 -4.79 16.26 19.29
CA PHE A 25 -5.81 15.51 18.55
C PHE A 25 -6.05 16.19 17.21
N ILE A 26 -5.93 15.44 16.13
CA ILE A 26 -6.24 15.92 14.77
C ILE A 26 -7.65 15.44 14.42
N ASP A 27 -8.56 16.41 14.16
CA ASP A 27 -9.92 16.14 13.73
C ASP A 27 -9.95 15.79 12.24
N GLU A 28 -9.36 14.65 11.90
CA GLU A 28 -9.26 14.12 10.55
C GLU A 28 -10.20 12.94 10.36
N LYS A 29 -10.82 12.84 9.19
CA LYS A 29 -11.57 11.65 8.80
C LYS A 29 -10.66 10.75 8.00
N HIS A 30 -10.29 9.62 8.58
CA HIS A 30 -9.54 8.61 7.89
C HIS A 30 -10.43 7.83 6.93
N THR A 31 -9.94 7.64 5.69
CA THR A 31 -10.63 6.73 4.78
C THR A 31 -10.44 5.30 5.27
N VAL A 32 -11.46 4.48 5.14
CA VAL A 32 -11.37 3.07 5.54
C VAL A 32 -10.53 2.21 4.61
N LEU A 33 -10.17 2.72 3.43
CA LEU A 33 -9.52 1.95 2.35
C LEU A 33 -8.16 1.37 2.71
N MET A 34 -7.43 2.03 3.61
CA MET A 34 -6.09 1.57 4.04
C MET A 34 -6.16 0.53 5.16
N ASN A 35 -7.36 0.26 5.68
CA ASN A 35 -7.52 -0.74 6.72
C ASN A 35 -7.38 -2.16 6.13
N PRO A 36 -6.58 -3.06 6.73
CA PRO A 36 -6.38 -4.43 6.25
C PRO A 36 -7.67 -5.25 6.11
N PHE A 37 -8.68 -4.98 6.92
CA PHE A 37 -9.98 -5.65 6.80
C PHE A 37 -10.73 -5.21 5.53
N VAL A 38 -10.75 -3.92 5.24
CA VAL A 38 -11.38 -3.41 4.02
C VAL A 38 -10.65 -3.96 2.79
N GLU A 39 -9.32 -3.98 2.85
CA GLU A 39 -8.52 -4.56 1.78
C GLU A 39 -8.76 -6.07 1.61
N TYR A 40 -8.90 -6.81 2.71
CA TYR A 40 -9.27 -8.22 2.69
C TYR A 40 -10.62 -8.45 1.99
N PHE A 41 -11.62 -7.62 2.29
CA PHE A 41 -12.94 -7.69 1.67
C PHE A 41 -12.90 -7.40 0.17
N ARG A 42 -12.18 -6.34 -0.21
CA ARG A 42 -11.96 -5.96 -1.61
C ARG A 42 -11.22 -7.05 -2.39
N ALA A 43 -10.16 -7.58 -1.79
CA ALA A 43 -9.36 -8.64 -2.41
C ALA A 43 -10.15 -9.96 -2.55
N ALA A 44 -10.98 -10.32 -1.56
CA ALA A 44 -11.85 -11.48 -1.63
C ALA A 44 -12.86 -11.35 -2.79
N LEU A 45 -13.50 -10.19 -2.92
CA LEU A 45 -14.41 -9.92 -4.02
C LEU A 45 -13.71 -9.94 -5.37
N GLU A 46 -12.54 -9.29 -5.48
CA GLU A 46 -11.75 -9.28 -6.69
C GLU A 46 -11.33 -10.70 -7.11
N MET A 47 -10.91 -11.52 -6.15
CA MET A 47 -10.57 -12.92 -6.37
C MET A 47 -11.75 -13.72 -6.93
N ALA A 48 -12.95 -13.54 -6.38
CA ALA A 48 -14.16 -14.19 -6.88
C ALA A 48 -14.58 -13.69 -8.27
N VAL A 49 -14.39 -12.40 -8.57
CA VAL A 49 -14.72 -11.77 -9.86
C VAL A 49 -13.72 -12.17 -10.95
N GLN A 50 -12.41 -12.24 -10.63
CA GLN A 50 -11.33 -12.54 -11.57
C GLN A 50 -10.97 -14.03 -11.63
N ASP A 51 -11.84 -14.90 -11.11
CA ASP A 51 -11.63 -16.35 -11.07
C ASP A 51 -10.24 -16.72 -10.54
N PHE A 52 -9.89 -16.26 -9.35
CA PHE A 52 -8.65 -16.61 -8.66
C PHE A 52 -7.39 -16.35 -9.51
N SER A 53 -7.28 -15.14 -10.09
CA SER A 53 -6.06 -14.69 -10.73
C SER A 53 -4.91 -14.63 -9.71
N TYR A 54 -3.66 -14.73 -10.20
CA TYR A 54 -2.48 -14.65 -9.34
C TYR A 54 -2.50 -13.37 -8.45
N GLU A 55 -2.75 -12.24 -9.07
CA GLU A 55 -2.73 -10.94 -8.40
C GLU A 55 -3.79 -10.86 -7.31
N SER A 56 -5.01 -11.31 -7.59
CA SER A 56 -6.13 -11.24 -6.64
C SER A 56 -5.94 -12.19 -5.45
N VAL A 57 -5.44 -13.39 -5.68
CA VAL A 57 -5.17 -14.37 -4.62
C VAL A 57 -4.08 -13.87 -3.68
N PHE A 58 -2.94 -13.39 -4.20
CA PHE A 58 -1.84 -12.96 -3.33
C PHE A 58 -2.12 -11.60 -2.67
N ARG A 59 -2.93 -10.74 -3.28
CA ARG A 59 -3.50 -9.57 -2.63
C ARG A 59 -4.32 -9.98 -1.39
N TYR A 60 -5.21 -10.96 -1.54
CA TYR A 60 -6.01 -11.50 -0.44
C TYR A 60 -5.16 -12.13 0.66
N LEU A 61 -4.21 -13.01 0.32
CA LEU A 61 -3.36 -13.69 1.30
C LEU A 61 -2.46 -12.72 2.10
N ARG A 62 -2.02 -11.63 1.48
CA ARG A 62 -1.15 -10.63 2.12
C ARG A 62 -1.86 -9.66 3.07
N CYS A 63 -3.20 -9.65 3.09
CA CYS A 63 -3.96 -8.84 4.05
C CYS A 63 -3.82 -9.32 5.51
N GLY A 64 -3.28 -10.53 5.74
CA GLY A 64 -3.05 -11.08 7.08
C GLY A 64 -4.33 -11.51 7.81
N MET A 65 -5.43 -11.65 7.10
CA MET A 65 -6.74 -12.08 7.64
C MET A 65 -7.19 -13.47 7.13
N SER A 66 -6.45 -14.09 6.22
CA SER A 66 -6.66 -15.45 5.75
C SER A 66 -6.26 -16.49 6.80
N CYS A 67 -6.64 -17.75 6.59
CA CYS A 67 -6.14 -18.92 7.35
C CYS A 67 -4.68 -19.28 7.02
N VAL A 68 -4.08 -18.62 6.02
CA VAL A 68 -2.71 -18.85 5.54
C VAL A 68 -1.80 -17.76 6.13
N THR A 69 -0.67 -18.16 6.73
CA THR A 69 0.31 -17.22 7.26
C THR A 69 1.11 -16.55 6.13
N ARG A 70 1.86 -15.50 6.46
CA ARG A 70 2.67 -14.78 5.46
C ARG A 70 3.76 -15.67 4.85
N GLU A 71 4.44 -16.46 5.69
CA GLU A 71 5.48 -17.39 5.25
C GLU A 71 4.89 -18.51 4.38
N GLU A 72 3.69 -18.98 4.71
CA GLU A 72 2.96 -19.96 3.90
C GLU A 72 2.51 -19.37 2.56
N ALA A 73 2.09 -18.10 2.53
CA ALA A 73 1.75 -17.39 1.30
C ALA A 73 2.96 -17.26 0.37
N ASP A 74 4.15 -16.96 0.92
CA ASP A 74 5.39 -16.91 0.15
C ASP A 74 5.77 -18.26 -0.46
N LEU A 75 5.53 -19.38 0.27
CA LEU A 75 5.73 -20.72 -0.28
C LEU A 75 4.76 -21.03 -1.42
N LEU A 76 3.46 -20.72 -1.23
CA LEU A 76 2.45 -20.89 -2.27
C LEU A 76 2.77 -20.04 -3.51
N GLU A 77 3.25 -18.83 -3.32
CA GLU A 77 3.54 -17.90 -4.42
C GLU A 77 4.57 -18.47 -5.38
N ASN A 78 5.67 -19.00 -4.87
CA ASN A 78 6.71 -19.61 -5.70
C ASN A 78 6.15 -20.78 -6.54
N TYR A 79 5.29 -21.60 -5.96
CA TYR A 79 4.67 -22.72 -6.65
C TYR A 79 3.67 -22.25 -7.73
N VAL A 80 2.82 -21.31 -7.37
CA VAL A 80 1.79 -20.74 -8.26
C VAL A 80 2.41 -20.04 -9.47
N LEU A 81 3.49 -19.28 -9.25
CA LEU A 81 4.23 -18.62 -10.33
C LEU A 81 4.90 -19.63 -11.25
N ALA A 82 5.57 -20.64 -10.68
CA ALA A 82 6.31 -21.62 -11.46
C ALA A 82 5.41 -22.50 -12.35
N LEU A 83 4.19 -22.78 -11.91
CA LEU A 83 3.27 -23.71 -12.58
C LEU A 83 2.02 -23.05 -13.18
N GLY A 84 1.92 -21.71 -13.09
CA GLY A 84 0.82 -20.94 -13.67
C GLY A 84 -0.56 -21.34 -13.13
N ILE A 85 -0.66 -21.52 -11.80
CA ILE A 85 -1.94 -21.88 -11.17
C ILE A 85 -2.90 -20.69 -11.27
N ARG A 86 -4.01 -20.87 -11.99
CA ARG A 86 -5.08 -19.87 -12.15
C ARG A 86 -6.44 -20.55 -12.13
N GLY A 87 -7.45 -19.86 -11.65
CA GLY A 87 -8.81 -20.39 -11.55
C GLY A 87 -9.03 -21.25 -10.31
N PHE A 88 -10.20 -21.09 -9.67
CA PHE A 88 -10.53 -21.83 -8.44
C PHE A 88 -10.42 -23.36 -8.62
N LYS A 89 -10.74 -23.89 -9.81
CA LYS A 89 -10.64 -25.32 -10.09
C LYS A 89 -9.23 -25.87 -9.81
N LYS A 90 -8.17 -25.16 -10.24
CA LYS A 90 -6.77 -25.57 -10.00
C LYS A 90 -6.37 -25.45 -8.52
N TRP A 91 -6.99 -24.56 -7.76
CA TRP A 91 -6.80 -24.45 -6.33
C TRP A 91 -7.51 -25.58 -5.57
N ASP A 92 -8.61 -26.10 -6.08
CA ASP A 92 -9.38 -27.19 -5.47
C ASP A 92 -8.77 -28.58 -5.79
N GLU A 93 -8.04 -28.73 -6.90
CA GLU A 93 -7.35 -29.96 -7.29
C GLU A 93 -6.07 -30.19 -6.47
N VAL A 94 -5.72 -31.47 -6.19
CA VAL A 94 -4.48 -31.82 -5.53
C VAL A 94 -3.29 -31.56 -6.46
N TRP A 95 -2.29 -30.87 -5.96
CA TRP A 95 -1.07 -30.58 -6.70
C TRP A 95 -0.08 -31.75 -6.62
N VAL A 96 0.34 -32.26 -7.78
CA VAL A 96 1.26 -33.42 -7.89
C VAL A 96 2.55 -33.09 -8.61
N ARG A 97 2.60 -31.96 -9.34
CA ARG A 97 3.76 -31.58 -10.15
C ARG A 97 4.83 -30.90 -9.31
N ILE A 98 6.09 -31.12 -9.66
CA ILE A 98 7.26 -30.52 -9.02
C ILE A 98 7.99 -29.69 -10.09
N TYR A 99 8.30 -28.44 -9.78
CA TYR A 99 9.11 -27.61 -10.68
C TYR A 99 10.60 -27.74 -10.36
N ARG A 100 11.46 -27.40 -11.32
CA ARG A 100 12.91 -27.52 -11.19
C ARG A 100 13.44 -26.69 -10.00
N GLY A 101 14.14 -27.36 -9.07
CA GLY A 101 14.70 -26.75 -7.86
C GLY A 101 13.82 -26.86 -6.63
N MET A 102 12.58 -27.38 -6.77
CA MET A 102 11.69 -27.62 -5.63
C MET A 102 12.03 -28.97 -4.95
N PRO A 103 12.23 -29.01 -3.60
CA PRO A 103 12.36 -30.26 -2.88
C PRO A 103 11.08 -31.09 -2.97
N PRO A 104 11.15 -32.40 -3.31
CA PRO A 104 9.96 -33.25 -3.46
C PRO A 104 9.07 -33.31 -2.21
N GLU A 105 9.67 -33.29 -1.04
CA GLU A 105 8.97 -33.29 0.27
C GLU A 105 8.10 -32.06 0.50
N SER A 106 8.36 -30.96 -0.20
CA SER A 106 7.61 -29.72 -0.04
C SER A 106 6.18 -29.80 -0.59
N ILE A 107 5.90 -30.74 -1.49
CA ILE A 107 4.58 -30.84 -2.16
C ILE A 107 3.47 -31.19 -1.16
N GLN A 108 3.75 -32.00 -0.17
CA GLN A 108 2.76 -32.34 0.87
C GLN A 108 2.36 -31.11 1.65
N ARG A 109 3.34 -30.35 2.15
CA ARG A 109 3.09 -29.10 2.90
C ARG A 109 2.33 -28.07 2.04
N LEU A 110 2.69 -27.92 0.77
CA LEU A 110 1.97 -27.03 -0.15
C LEU A 110 0.51 -27.45 -0.31
N ASN A 111 0.22 -28.74 -0.41
CA ASN A 111 -1.16 -29.23 -0.50
C ASN A 111 -1.95 -29.01 0.79
N GLU A 112 -1.34 -29.13 1.96
CA GLU A 112 -1.99 -28.85 3.25
C GLU A 112 -2.39 -27.36 3.33
N ILE A 113 -1.50 -26.45 2.92
CA ILE A 113 -1.78 -25.01 2.88
C ILE A 113 -2.85 -24.69 1.84
N ARG A 114 -2.70 -25.22 0.62
CA ARG A 114 -3.65 -25.10 -0.48
C ARG A 114 -5.05 -25.55 -0.05
N GLN A 115 -5.16 -26.70 0.64
CA GLN A 115 -6.44 -27.24 1.07
C GLN A 115 -7.15 -26.30 2.04
N ARG A 116 -6.45 -25.78 3.04
CA ARG A 116 -7.02 -24.78 3.98
C ARG A 116 -7.53 -23.55 3.25
N PHE A 117 -6.74 -23.02 2.32
CA PHE A 117 -7.14 -21.87 1.49
C PHE A 117 -8.35 -22.19 0.61
N ALA A 118 -8.35 -23.35 -0.05
CA ALA A 118 -9.47 -23.77 -0.90
C ALA A 118 -10.76 -23.95 -0.08
N ASP A 119 -10.69 -24.53 1.11
CA ASP A 119 -11.84 -24.72 2.00
C ASP A 119 -12.37 -23.38 2.52
N GLU A 120 -11.49 -22.42 2.88
CA GLU A 120 -11.90 -21.06 3.29
C GLU A 120 -12.64 -20.33 2.18
N THR A 121 -12.23 -20.49 0.92
CA THR A 121 -12.71 -19.67 -0.21
C THR A 121 -13.71 -20.37 -1.11
N ARG A 122 -13.96 -21.67 -0.91
CA ARG A 122 -14.83 -22.50 -1.78
C ARG A 122 -16.22 -21.93 -1.98
N GLU A 123 -16.88 -21.57 -0.90
CA GLU A 123 -18.25 -21.07 -0.98
C GLU A 123 -18.31 -19.68 -1.62
N LEU A 124 -17.32 -18.83 -1.35
CA LEU A 124 -17.20 -17.56 -2.04
C LEU A 124 -17.04 -17.77 -3.56
N ALA A 125 -16.17 -18.69 -3.97
CA ALA A 125 -15.96 -19.02 -5.38
C ALA A 125 -17.24 -19.53 -6.05
N LEU A 126 -17.99 -20.41 -5.38
CA LEU A 126 -19.25 -20.96 -5.90
C LEU A 126 -20.37 -19.93 -5.95
N SER A 127 -20.49 -19.07 -4.94
CA SER A 127 -21.52 -18.04 -4.84
C SER A 127 -21.40 -16.98 -5.93
N PHE A 128 -20.20 -16.68 -6.41
CA PHE A 128 -19.96 -15.73 -7.50
C PHE A 128 -19.94 -16.38 -8.90
N LYS A 129 -20.11 -17.70 -9.00
CA LYS A 129 -20.29 -18.38 -10.29
C LYS A 129 -21.70 -18.15 -10.85
N GLY A 130 -21.81 -18.12 -12.16
CA GLY A 130 -23.06 -18.00 -12.88
C GLY A 130 -23.34 -16.60 -13.43
N GLY A 131 -24.62 -16.34 -13.74
CA GLY A 131 -25.07 -15.09 -14.36
C GLY A 131 -25.25 -13.94 -13.36
N LYS A 132 -26.12 -13.02 -13.74
CA LYS A 132 -26.53 -11.88 -12.87
C LYS A 132 -27.24 -12.39 -11.62
N LYS A 133 -27.02 -11.70 -10.50
CA LYS A 133 -27.68 -11.93 -9.20
C LYS A 133 -28.14 -10.61 -8.64
N THR A 134 -29.00 -10.65 -7.64
CA THR A 134 -29.44 -9.44 -6.94
C THR A 134 -28.32 -8.89 -6.04
N VAL A 135 -28.33 -7.59 -5.81
CA VAL A 135 -27.39 -6.94 -4.87
C VAL A 135 -27.50 -7.57 -3.49
N ARG A 136 -28.72 -7.92 -3.05
CA ARG A 136 -28.97 -8.63 -1.79
C ARG A 136 -28.23 -9.96 -1.71
N GLU A 137 -28.28 -10.80 -2.76
CA GLU A 137 -27.56 -12.08 -2.78
C GLU A 137 -26.05 -11.88 -2.64
N TYR A 138 -25.47 -10.93 -3.38
CA TYR A 138 -24.02 -10.65 -3.30
C TYR A 138 -23.61 -10.14 -1.93
N CYS A 139 -24.36 -9.22 -1.32
CA CYS A 139 -24.11 -8.72 0.04
C CYS A 139 -24.21 -9.85 1.07
N THR A 140 -25.19 -10.75 0.93
CA THR A 140 -25.35 -11.92 1.81
C THR A 140 -24.12 -12.85 1.70
N PHE A 141 -23.64 -13.14 0.50
CA PHE A 141 -22.46 -13.98 0.32
C PHE A 141 -21.20 -13.39 0.97
N LEU A 142 -21.00 -12.08 0.85
CA LEU A 142 -19.87 -11.40 1.49
C LEU A 142 -20.00 -11.39 3.02
N TYR A 143 -21.21 -11.16 3.53
CA TYR A 143 -21.46 -11.21 4.96
C TYR A 143 -21.19 -12.61 5.53
N GLU A 144 -21.73 -13.65 4.91
CA GLU A 144 -21.50 -15.04 5.32
C GLU A 144 -20.02 -15.43 5.24
N PHE A 145 -19.32 -14.96 4.23
CA PHE A 145 -17.88 -15.14 4.10
C PHE A 145 -17.13 -14.49 5.27
N ALA A 146 -17.46 -13.26 5.65
CA ALA A 146 -16.85 -12.57 6.79
C ALA A 146 -17.13 -13.31 8.13
N VAL A 147 -18.33 -13.84 8.31
CA VAL A 147 -18.69 -14.61 9.51
C VAL A 147 -17.90 -15.92 9.59
N ARG A 148 -17.82 -16.70 8.51
CA ARG A 148 -17.08 -17.97 8.47
C ARG A 148 -15.59 -17.78 8.68
N SER A 149 -15.03 -16.71 8.10
CA SER A 149 -13.63 -16.35 8.27
C SER A 149 -13.31 -15.77 9.66
N GLN A 150 -14.31 -15.68 10.55
CA GLN A 150 -14.18 -15.16 11.92
C GLN A 150 -13.53 -13.76 11.97
N VAL A 151 -13.83 -12.92 10.99
CA VAL A 151 -13.20 -11.61 10.83
C VAL A 151 -13.39 -10.73 12.06
N GLN A 152 -14.58 -10.73 12.65
CA GLN A 152 -14.87 -9.94 13.84
C GLN A 152 -13.95 -10.29 15.03
N GLN A 153 -13.63 -11.57 15.22
CA GLN A 153 -12.72 -12.02 16.27
C GLN A 153 -11.28 -11.59 15.98
N LYS A 154 -10.85 -11.68 14.72
CA LYS A 154 -9.52 -11.23 14.29
C LYS A 154 -9.35 -9.72 14.49
N LEU A 155 -10.37 -8.93 14.14
CA LEU A 155 -10.37 -7.48 14.37
C LEU A 155 -10.34 -7.14 15.86
N LYS A 156 -11.11 -7.86 16.69
CA LYS A 156 -11.08 -7.67 18.14
C LYS A 156 -9.70 -7.97 18.76
N HIS A 157 -9.01 -8.97 18.23
CA HIS A 157 -7.65 -9.28 18.65
C HIS A 157 -6.68 -8.13 18.30
N GLN A 158 -6.79 -7.55 17.10
CA GLN A 158 -5.97 -6.40 16.70
C GLN A 158 -6.29 -5.14 17.53
N GLU A 159 -7.57 -4.87 17.81
CA GLU A 159 -8.01 -3.80 18.70
C GLU A 159 -7.31 -3.89 20.07
N LEU A 160 -7.33 -5.08 20.69
CA LEU A 160 -6.68 -5.33 21.97
C LEU A 160 -5.18 -5.12 21.92
N LYS A 161 -4.53 -5.56 20.84
CA LYS A 161 -3.10 -5.34 20.62
C LYS A 161 -2.74 -3.87 20.54
N PHE A 162 -3.51 -3.05 19.79
CA PHE A 162 -3.29 -1.61 19.72
C PHE A 162 -3.56 -0.92 21.07
N LYS A 163 -4.55 -1.40 21.82
CA LYS A 163 -4.81 -0.95 23.18
C LYS A 163 -3.62 -1.19 24.11
N GLU A 164 -3.01 -2.36 24.07
CA GLU A 164 -1.80 -2.69 24.83
C GLU A 164 -0.60 -1.83 24.42
N GLN A 165 -0.48 -1.48 23.14
CA GLN A 165 0.54 -0.58 22.61
C GLN A 165 0.27 0.90 22.92
N GLY A 166 -0.91 1.24 23.45
CA GLY A 166 -1.31 2.62 23.76
C GLY A 166 -1.73 3.44 22.53
N ASP A 167 -1.87 2.81 21.36
CA ASP A 167 -2.33 3.47 20.13
C ASP A 167 -3.86 3.58 20.11
N LYS A 168 -4.36 4.63 20.74
CA LYS A 168 -5.80 4.89 20.87
C LYS A 168 -6.51 5.17 19.54
N ALA A 169 -5.79 5.66 18.53
CA ALA A 169 -6.37 5.94 17.22
C ALA A 169 -6.69 4.64 16.50
N MET A 170 -5.70 3.73 16.41
CA MET A 170 -5.88 2.41 15.81
C MET A 170 -6.86 1.54 16.61
N GLU A 171 -6.80 1.55 17.96
CA GLU A 171 -7.79 0.87 18.80
C GLU A 171 -9.23 1.24 18.39
N LYS A 172 -9.51 2.53 18.26
CA LYS A 172 -10.85 3.02 17.89
C LYS A 172 -11.22 2.69 16.45
N GLU A 173 -10.27 2.78 15.54
CA GLU A 173 -10.50 2.40 14.14
C GLU A 173 -10.91 0.93 14.03
N TYR A 174 -10.14 0.02 14.66
CA TYR A 174 -10.44 -1.41 14.63
C TYR A 174 -11.72 -1.78 15.37
N ALA A 175 -12.13 -1.00 16.37
CA ALA A 175 -13.41 -1.18 17.05
C ALA A 175 -14.63 -0.83 16.17
N GLN A 176 -14.48 0.09 15.22
CA GLN A 176 -15.61 0.62 14.42
C GLN A 176 -15.68 0.03 13.01
N ILE A 177 -14.53 -0.36 12.43
CA ILE A 177 -14.41 -0.70 11.01
C ILE A 177 -15.36 -1.80 10.55
N TYR A 178 -15.57 -2.84 11.39
CA TYR A 178 -16.51 -3.92 11.08
C TYR A 178 -17.94 -3.40 10.93
N GLY A 179 -18.38 -2.58 11.89
CA GLY A 179 -19.71 -1.95 11.85
C GLY A 179 -19.91 -1.09 10.61
N ILE A 180 -18.90 -0.28 10.24
CA ILE A 180 -18.96 0.60 9.06
C ILE A 180 -19.14 -0.20 7.76
N VAL A 181 -18.39 -1.31 7.61
CA VAL A 181 -18.50 -2.15 6.40
C VAL A 181 -19.83 -2.88 6.37
N MET A 182 -20.33 -3.38 7.52
CA MET A 182 -21.64 -4.05 7.59
C MET A 182 -22.79 -3.06 7.30
N GLU A 183 -22.74 -1.86 7.87
CA GLU A 183 -23.71 -0.79 7.59
C GLU A 183 -23.71 -0.39 6.11
N LEU A 184 -22.55 -0.36 5.45
CA LEU A 184 -22.49 -0.15 4.01
C LEU A 184 -23.21 -1.25 3.22
N LEU A 185 -23.01 -2.53 3.59
CA LEU A 185 -23.72 -3.64 2.95
C LEU A 185 -25.24 -3.56 3.18
N ASP A 186 -25.67 -3.21 4.40
CA ASP A 186 -27.08 -3.04 4.75
C ASP A 186 -27.72 -1.90 3.94
N ASN A 187 -27.04 -0.75 3.82
CA ASN A 187 -27.48 0.37 2.99
C ASN A 187 -27.58 0.00 1.51
N MET A 188 -26.62 -0.77 0.99
CA MET A 188 -26.69 -1.29 -0.38
C MET A 188 -27.90 -2.20 -0.60
N VAL A 189 -28.21 -3.04 0.39
CA VAL A 189 -29.39 -3.92 0.35
C VAL A 189 -30.69 -3.13 0.45
N GLU A 190 -30.74 -2.10 1.28
CA GLU A 190 -31.94 -1.26 1.44
C GLU A 190 -32.26 -0.49 0.16
N ILE A 191 -31.26 0.09 -0.49
CA ILE A 191 -31.44 0.96 -1.66
C ILE A 191 -31.55 0.17 -2.97
N LEU A 192 -30.72 -0.86 -3.15
CA LEU A 192 -30.52 -1.57 -4.42
C LEU A 192 -30.77 -3.08 -4.32
N GLY A 193 -31.28 -3.58 -3.19
CA GLY A 193 -31.29 -5.01 -2.88
C GLY A 193 -31.96 -5.90 -3.94
N GLU A 194 -33.00 -5.43 -4.58
CA GLU A 194 -33.75 -6.16 -5.61
C GLU A 194 -33.20 -5.98 -7.03
N GLU A 195 -32.23 -5.04 -7.20
CA GLU A 195 -31.60 -4.80 -8.50
C GLU A 195 -30.67 -5.96 -8.87
N THR A 196 -30.80 -6.42 -10.13
CA THR A 196 -30.02 -7.53 -10.66
C THR A 196 -28.82 -7.01 -11.43
N VAL A 197 -27.63 -7.29 -10.92
CA VAL A 197 -26.36 -6.80 -11.49
C VAL A 197 -25.41 -7.95 -11.83
N ASN A 198 -24.44 -7.71 -12.67
CA ASN A 198 -23.35 -8.66 -12.86
C ASN A 198 -22.26 -8.46 -11.77
N ARG A 199 -21.37 -9.43 -11.64
CA ARG A 199 -20.32 -9.42 -10.61
C ARG A 199 -19.35 -8.24 -10.72
N GLN A 200 -19.11 -7.70 -11.92
CA GLN A 200 -18.25 -6.53 -12.13
C GLN A 200 -18.94 -5.25 -11.67
N ASP A 201 -20.21 -5.07 -12.03
CA ASP A 201 -20.99 -3.91 -11.60
C ASP A 201 -21.13 -3.90 -10.07
N PHE A 202 -21.39 -5.07 -9.45
CA PHE A 202 -21.45 -5.19 -7.99
C PHE A 202 -20.11 -4.79 -7.33
N ARG A 203 -18.98 -5.25 -7.89
CA ARG A 203 -17.66 -4.83 -7.41
C ARG A 203 -17.50 -3.32 -7.46
N GLN A 204 -17.90 -2.68 -8.55
CA GLN A 204 -17.79 -1.23 -8.70
C GLN A 204 -18.70 -0.47 -7.74
N LEU A 205 -19.91 -0.98 -7.47
CA LEU A 205 -20.82 -0.43 -6.46
C LEU A 205 -20.19 -0.48 -5.06
N LEU A 206 -19.68 -1.65 -4.65
CA LEU A 206 -19.02 -1.80 -3.35
C LEU A 206 -17.78 -0.90 -3.22
N GLU A 207 -16.93 -0.82 -4.23
CA GLU A 207 -15.77 0.07 -4.27
C GLU A 207 -16.19 1.53 -4.10
N THR A 208 -17.23 1.97 -4.78
CA THR A 208 -17.75 3.34 -4.66
C THR A 208 -18.24 3.61 -3.24
N GLY A 209 -18.96 2.67 -2.62
CA GLY A 209 -19.41 2.78 -1.24
C GLY A 209 -18.26 2.83 -0.24
N LEU A 210 -17.25 1.96 -0.38
CA LEU A 210 -16.07 1.94 0.49
C LEU A 210 -15.23 3.22 0.36
N ASN A 211 -15.15 3.84 -0.81
CA ASN A 211 -14.48 5.12 -1.02
C ASN A 211 -15.14 6.28 -0.25
N GLN A 212 -16.44 6.20 -0.01
CA GLN A 212 -17.18 7.20 0.75
C GLN A 212 -17.20 6.91 2.27
N ALA A 213 -16.93 5.67 2.66
CA ALA A 213 -16.89 5.27 4.06
C ALA A 213 -15.70 5.91 4.80
N LYS A 214 -15.95 6.50 5.96
CA LYS A 214 -14.94 7.21 6.75
C LYS A 214 -15.10 6.90 8.23
N VAL A 215 -13.97 6.71 8.91
CA VAL A 215 -13.93 6.60 10.38
C VAL A 215 -13.77 8.00 10.97
N ALA A 216 -14.65 8.36 11.88
CA ALA A 216 -14.53 9.58 12.67
C ALA A 216 -13.92 9.26 14.03
N LEU A 217 -12.79 9.89 14.34
CA LEU A 217 -12.17 9.77 15.66
C LEU A 217 -12.75 10.85 16.60
N ILE A 218 -13.09 10.47 17.82
CA ILE A 218 -13.53 11.39 18.87
C ILE A 218 -12.32 11.68 19.76
N PRO A 219 -12.08 12.95 20.19
CA PRO A 219 -10.97 13.28 21.07
C PRO A 219 -10.99 12.42 22.34
N PRO A 220 -9.87 11.75 22.67
CA PRO A 220 -9.83 10.85 23.83
C PRO A 220 -9.67 11.60 25.16
N SER A 221 -9.26 12.86 25.14
CA SER A 221 -8.94 13.68 26.33
C SER A 221 -9.29 15.13 26.08
N MET A 222 -9.55 15.87 27.19
CA MET A 222 -9.76 17.32 27.11
C MET A 222 -8.45 18.13 27.22
N ASP A 223 -7.37 17.52 27.67
CA ASP A 223 -6.06 18.14 27.80
C ASP A 223 -5.16 17.87 26.60
N GLN A 224 -5.58 18.39 25.45
CA GLN A 224 -4.91 18.21 24.17
C GLN A 224 -5.10 19.44 23.29
N VAL A 225 -4.10 19.73 22.46
CA VAL A 225 -4.24 20.72 21.39
C VAL A 225 -5.13 20.13 20.30
N LEU A 226 -6.28 20.77 20.05
CA LEU A 226 -7.17 20.40 18.96
C LEU A 226 -6.66 21.01 17.65
N VAL A 227 -6.38 20.15 16.67
CA VAL A 227 -6.04 20.53 15.29
C VAL A 227 -7.22 20.18 14.40
N GLY A 228 -7.78 21.16 13.69
CA GLY A 228 -9.01 20.92 12.96
C GLY A 228 -9.16 21.72 11.68
N ASP A 229 -10.16 21.33 10.90
CA ASP A 229 -10.58 22.03 9.69
C ASP A 229 -11.55 23.17 10.03
N MET A 230 -11.38 24.30 9.33
CA MET A 230 -12.17 25.50 9.54
C MET A 230 -13.69 25.27 9.43
N GLU A 231 -14.11 24.43 8.51
CA GLU A 231 -15.55 24.22 8.22
C GLU A 231 -16.18 23.19 9.16
N ARG A 232 -15.40 22.19 9.58
CA ARG A 232 -15.92 21.03 10.29
C ARG A 232 -15.77 21.14 11.81
N THR A 233 -14.61 21.59 12.27
CA THR A 233 -14.27 21.55 13.68
C THR A 233 -15.05 22.60 14.47
N ARG A 234 -15.75 22.17 15.51
CA ARG A 234 -16.53 23.03 16.39
C ARG A 234 -15.77 23.34 17.66
N LEU A 235 -15.26 24.57 17.76
CA LEU A 235 -14.53 25.04 18.91
C LEU A 235 -15.50 25.55 20.01
N LYS A 236 -15.20 25.22 21.27
CA LYS A 236 -15.90 25.75 22.47
C LYS A 236 -14.87 26.22 23.46
N ASP A 237 -15.11 27.39 24.08
CA ASP A 237 -14.35 27.92 25.20
C ASP A 237 -12.82 27.82 25.09
N ILE A 238 -12.28 28.27 23.97
CA ILE A 238 -10.83 28.29 23.74
C ILE A 238 -10.20 29.62 24.22
N ARG A 239 -9.01 29.52 24.81
CA ARG A 239 -8.22 30.68 25.20
C ARG A 239 -7.42 31.23 24.03
N ALA A 240 -6.76 30.36 23.28
CA ALA A 240 -5.90 30.71 22.17
C ALA A 240 -6.30 29.96 20.88
N LEU A 241 -6.27 30.66 19.76
CA LEU A 241 -6.45 30.08 18.42
C LEU A 241 -5.24 30.40 17.54
N PHE A 242 -4.60 29.37 17.04
CA PHE A 242 -3.60 29.46 15.96
C PHE A 242 -4.30 29.09 14.66
N PHE A 243 -4.45 30.07 13.76
CA PHE A 243 -5.05 29.89 12.46
C PHE A 243 -3.94 29.88 11.42
N VAL A 244 -3.62 28.69 10.90
CA VAL A 244 -2.45 28.46 10.04
C VAL A 244 -2.82 28.26 8.58
N GLY A 245 -1.90 28.65 7.67
CA GLY A 245 -2.12 28.53 6.24
C GLY A 245 -3.16 29.54 5.73
N VAL A 246 -3.16 30.78 6.25
CA VAL A 246 -4.07 31.87 5.84
C VAL A 246 -3.61 32.45 4.50
N ASN A 247 -3.56 31.59 3.47
CA ASN A 247 -3.18 31.92 2.11
C ASN A 247 -4.39 31.99 1.17
N GLU A 248 -4.24 32.75 0.10
CA GLU A 248 -5.24 32.82 -0.97
C GLU A 248 -5.48 31.41 -1.58
N GLY A 249 -6.75 31.05 -1.79
CA GLY A 249 -7.15 29.73 -2.24
C GLY A 249 -7.31 28.68 -1.13
N ASN A 250 -6.67 28.87 0.02
CA ASN A 250 -6.91 28.05 1.21
C ASN A 250 -8.01 28.64 2.09
N ILE A 251 -8.03 29.98 2.23
CA ILE A 251 -8.97 30.69 3.09
C ILE A 251 -9.40 32.02 2.43
N PRO A 252 -10.62 32.09 1.93
CA PRO A 252 -11.57 31.00 1.73
C PRO A 252 -11.08 29.97 0.70
N LYS A 253 -11.54 28.72 0.82
CA LYS A 253 -11.24 27.68 -0.15
C LYS A 253 -11.79 28.10 -1.53
N ASN A 254 -11.03 27.80 -2.57
CA ASN A 254 -11.47 28.11 -3.91
C ASN A 254 -12.69 27.24 -4.27
N THR A 255 -13.86 27.86 -4.41
CA THR A 255 -15.13 27.20 -4.73
C THR A 255 -15.43 27.17 -6.24
N SER A 256 -14.46 27.50 -7.09
CA SER A 256 -14.61 27.51 -8.55
C SER A 256 -14.73 26.07 -9.09
N GLY A 257 -15.82 25.42 -8.79
CA GLY A 257 -16.28 24.24 -9.47
C GLY A 257 -17.07 24.63 -10.71
N GLY A 258 -16.51 24.49 -11.89
CA GLY A 258 -17.23 24.59 -13.14
C GLY A 258 -18.24 23.44 -13.27
N GLY A 259 -19.36 23.54 -12.57
CA GLY A 259 -20.50 22.65 -12.78
C GLY A 259 -21.20 22.93 -14.11
N MET A 260 -21.90 21.95 -14.67
CA MET A 260 -22.73 22.13 -15.87
C MET A 260 -23.89 23.12 -15.65
N LEU A 261 -24.26 23.41 -14.39
CA LEU A 261 -25.33 24.32 -14.01
C LEU A 261 -24.76 25.69 -13.61
N THR A 262 -25.20 26.74 -14.27
CA THR A 262 -24.89 28.11 -13.90
C THR A 262 -25.71 28.58 -12.70
N GLU A 263 -25.37 29.73 -12.10
CA GLU A 263 -26.19 30.31 -11.01
C GLU A 263 -27.61 30.64 -11.48
N ILE A 264 -27.81 31.04 -12.75
CA ILE A 264 -29.13 31.29 -13.32
C ILE A 264 -29.97 30.00 -13.39
N ASP A 265 -29.33 28.89 -13.82
CA ASP A 265 -29.99 27.60 -13.84
C ASP A 265 -30.40 27.16 -12.43
N ARG A 266 -29.55 27.40 -11.45
CA ARG A 266 -29.83 27.08 -10.02
C ARG A 266 -30.98 27.90 -9.47
N GLU A 267 -31.07 29.18 -9.76
CA GLU A 267 -32.20 30.04 -9.39
C GLU A 267 -33.49 29.54 -10.05
N PHE A 268 -33.45 29.19 -11.34
CA PHE A 268 -34.60 28.60 -12.03
C PHE A 268 -35.11 27.32 -11.36
N PHE A 269 -34.21 26.36 -11.03
CA PHE A 269 -34.60 25.14 -10.34
C PHE A 269 -35.17 25.40 -8.95
N LYS A 270 -34.59 26.35 -8.23
CA LYS A 270 -35.08 26.74 -6.89
C LYS A 270 -36.50 27.32 -6.96
N ASP A 271 -36.81 28.14 -7.96
CA ASP A 271 -38.16 28.70 -8.19
C ASP A 271 -39.18 27.61 -8.56
N GLN A 272 -38.70 26.51 -9.13
CA GLN A 272 -39.51 25.30 -9.39
C GLN A 272 -39.63 24.36 -8.18
N GLY A 273 -39.10 24.73 -7.01
CA GLY A 273 -39.14 23.94 -5.79
C GLY A 273 -38.13 22.79 -5.73
N ILE A 274 -37.18 22.74 -6.68
CA ILE A 274 -36.12 21.72 -6.70
C ILE A 274 -34.95 22.23 -5.90
N GLN A 275 -34.61 21.54 -4.79
CA GLN A 275 -33.44 21.84 -3.98
C GLN A 275 -32.19 21.20 -4.59
N LEU A 276 -31.23 22.02 -4.99
CA LEU A 276 -29.90 21.58 -5.42
C LEU A 276 -28.89 21.73 -4.27
N ALA A 277 -27.76 21.03 -4.40
CA ALA A 277 -26.62 21.25 -3.51
C ALA A 277 -26.16 22.72 -3.56
N PRO A 278 -25.56 23.28 -2.48
CA PRO A 278 -25.14 24.67 -2.43
C PRO A 278 -24.26 25.08 -3.62
N GLY A 279 -24.57 26.23 -4.24
CA GLY A 279 -23.79 26.81 -5.31
C GLY A 279 -22.54 27.53 -4.80
N PRO A 280 -21.62 27.99 -5.71
CA PRO A 280 -20.40 28.69 -5.33
C PRO A 280 -20.62 29.90 -4.42
N LYS A 281 -21.67 30.68 -4.68
CA LYS A 281 -22.06 31.85 -3.87
C LYS A 281 -22.49 31.44 -2.45
N GLU A 282 -23.28 30.40 -2.32
CA GLU A 282 -23.75 29.87 -1.03
C GLU A 282 -22.58 29.28 -0.24
N LEU A 283 -21.72 28.50 -0.91
CA LEU A 283 -20.49 27.94 -0.30
C LEU A 283 -19.56 29.03 0.21
N MET A 284 -19.34 30.10 -0.58
CA MET A 284 -18.54 31.24 -0.13
C MET A 284 -19.14 31.92 1.11
N ASN A 285 -20.46 32.11 1.17
CA ASN A 285 -21.13 32.69 2.33
C ASN A 285 -21.00 31.76 3.56
N MET A 286 -21.10 30.47 3.37
CA MET A 286 -20.88 29.47 4.44
C MET A 286 -19.44 29.55 4.97
N GLN A 287 -18.45 29.64 4.10
CA GLN A 287 -17.04 29.79 4.51
C GLN A 287 -16.79 31.08 5.28
N ARG A 288 -17.36 32.21 4.84
CA ARG A 288 -17.29 33.48 5.58
C ARG A 288 -17.91 33.37 6.96
N PHE A 289 -19.01 32.64 7.09
CA PHE A 289 -19.65 32.38 8.37
C PHE A 289 -18.77 31.51 9.29
N TYR A 290 -18.17 30.45 8.76
CA TYR A 290 -17.23 29.63 9.53
C TYR A 290 -15.97 30.40 9.94
N LEU A 291 -15.45 31.26 9.08
CA LEU A 291 -14.38 32.19 9.43
C LEU A 291 -14.74 33.07 10.63
N TYR A 292 -15.88 33.72 10.56
CA TYR A 292 -16.41 34.54 11.65
C TYR A 292 -16.53 33.73 12.94
N LEU A 293 -17.15 32.54 12.87
CA LEU A 293 -17.31 31.68 14.02
C LEU A 293 -15.96 31.28 14.67
N ASN A 294 -14.97 30.95 13.88
CA ASN A 294 -13.66 30.54 14.40
C ASN A 294 -12.90 31.73 14.98
N MET A 295 -12.86 32.86 14.31
CA MET A 295 -12.11 34.04 14.72
C MET A 295 -12.68 34.72 15.98
N THR A 296 -13.97 34.57 16.25
CA THR A 296 -14.63 35.15 17.43
C THR A 296 -14.62 34.24 18.66
N LYS A 297 -14.06 33.04 18.59
CA LYS A 297 -14.02 32.07 19.70
C LYS A 297 -12.88 32.31 20.71
N PRO A 298 -11.66 32.67 20.30
CA PRO A 298 -10.57 32.81 21.26
C PRO A 298 -10.82 34.00 22.20
N ARG A 299 -10.50 33.82 23.48
CA ARG A 299 -10.70 34.87 24.52
C ARG A 299 -9.45 35.70 24.77
N GLU A 300 -8.26 35.13 24.55
CA GLU A 300 -6.98 35.77 24.94
C GLU A 300 -6.07 36.01 23.74
N LEU A 301 -5.94 35.03 22.82
CA LEU A 301 -4.97 35.09 21.72
C LEU A 301 -5.57 34.58 20.42
N LEU A 302 -5.46 35.40 19.36
CA LEU A 302 -5.67 35.01 17.98
C LEU A 302 -4.35 35.20 17.22
N CYS A 303 -3.76 34.11 16.73
CA CYS A 303 -2.55 34.13 15.92
C CYS A 303 -2.89 33.66 14.51
N LEU A 304 -2.53 34.45 13.49
CA LEU A 304 -2.70 34.12 12.08
C LEU A 304 -1.32 33.92 11.45
N SER A 305 -1.15 32.84 10.70
CA SER A 305 0.07 32.63 9.95
C SER A 305 -0.21 32.25 8.50
N PHE A 306 0.65 32.68 7.60
CA PHE A 306 0.61 32.36 6.18
C PHE A 306 2.01 32.07 5.65
N CYS A 307 2.11 31.27 4.58
CA CYS A 307 3.36 30.94 3.91
C CYS A 307 3.63 31.91 2.76
N GLN A 308 4.90 32.24 2.51
CA GLN A 308 5.32 33.02 1.34
C GLN A 308 5.58 32.13 0.11
N SER A 309 5.86 30.84 0.32
CA SER A 309 6.04 29.84 -0.73
C SER A 309 5.50 28.48 -0.28
N ASP A 310 5.17 27.63 -1.25
CA ASP A 310 4.84 26.22 -1.02
C ASP A 310 6.09 25.36 -0.92
N SER A 311 5.91 24.05 -0.71
CA SER A 311 7.00 23.06 -0.63
C SER A 311 7.81 22.90 -1.92
N GLN A 312 7.31 23.43 -3.06
CA GLN A 312 7.99 23.41 -4.36
C GLN A 312 8.66 24.75 -4.70
N GLY A 313 8.62 25.71 -3.76
CA GLY A 313 9.21 27.04 -3.95
C GLY A 313 8.33 28.03 -4.76
N LYS A 314 7.09 27.66 -5.08
CA LYS A 314 6.15 28.56 -5.76
C LYS A 314 5.66 29.61 -4.76
N ALA A 315 5.71 30.90 -5.17
CA ALA A 315 5.23 32.00 -4.34
C ALA A 315 3.73 31.89 -4.02
N LEU A 316 3.39 32.12 -2.76
CA LEU A 316 2.03 32.15 -2.25
C LEU A 316 1.69 33.56 -1.75
N SER A 317 0.45 33.98 -1.99
CA SER A 317 -0.09 35.25 -1.49
C SER A 317 -0.86 35.04 -0.18
N PRO A 318 -0.78 36.00 0.78
CA PRO A 318 -1.65 35.97 1.95
C PRO A 318 -3.12 36.14 1.52
N ALA A 319 -4.02 35.52 2.25
CA ALA A 319 -5.45 35.70 2.05
C ALA A 319 -5.87 37.17 2.29
N PHE A 320 -6.88 37.64 1.58
CA PHE A 320 -7.44 39.00 1.72
C PHE A 320 -7.85 39.32 3.17
N LEU A 321 -8.18 38.29 3.94
CA LEU A 321 -8.43 38.38 5.37
C LEU A 321 -7.30 39.09 6.14
N VAL A 322 -6.05 38.84 5.79
CA VAL A 322 -4.88 39.46 6.46
C VAL A 322 -4.87 40.98 6.23
N SER A 323 -5.19 41.44 5.05
CA SER A 323 -5.31 42.87 4.72
C SER A 323 -6.43 43.53 5.52
N ASN A 324 -7.62 42.91 5.58
CA ASN A 324 -8.76 43.41 6.36
C ASN A 324 -8.43 43.56 7.84
N ILE A 325 -7.72 42.58 8.42
CA ILE A 325 -7.33 42.64 9.84
C ILE A 325 -6.32 43.75 10.05
N ARG A 326 -5.38 43.97 9.15
CA ARG A 326 -4.43 45.10 9.25
C ARG A 326 -5.12 46.46 9.15
N GLU A 327 -6.15 46.59 8.34
CA GLU A 327 -6.96 47.81 8.30
C GLU A 327 -7.70 48.09 9.62
N MET A 328 -8.19 47.00 10.26
CA MET A 328 -8.88 47.12 11.57
C MET A 328 -7.91 47.36 12.73
N PHE A 329 -6.68 46.87 12.64
CA PHE A 329 -5.64 46.99 13.66
C PHE A 329 -4.32 47.49 13.03
N PRO A 330 -4.18 48.79 12.74
CA PRO A 330 -3.02 49.35 12.05
C PRO A 330 -1.69 49.20 12.78
N GLU A 331 -1.73 49.05 14.10
CA GLU A 331 -0.53 48.88 14.96
C GLU A 331 0.00 47.44 14.95
N MET A 332 -0.70 46.49 14.25
CA MET A 332 -0.29 45.10 14.21
C MET A 332 0.85 44.90 13.19
N GLU A 333 1.95 44.33 13.66
CA GLU A 333 3.12 44.00 12.86
C GLU A 333 3.06 42.55 12.33
N ILE A 334 3.48 42.37 11.08
CA ILE A 334 3.72 41.04 10.53
C ILE A 334 5.15 40.66 10.85
N ARG A 335 5.32 39.61 11.64
CA ARG A 335 6.64 39.03 11.92
C ARG A 335 6.97 38.03 10.78
N GLN A 336 8.15 38.17 10.20
CA GLN A 336 8.68 37.20 9.25
C GLN A 336 9.48 36.14 10.02
N CYS A 337 9.05 34.90 9.93
CA CYS A 337 9.87 33.76 10.37
C CYS A 337 10.71 33.32 9.17
N GLY A 338 11.97 33.74 9.13
CA GLY A 338 12.92 33.34 8.06
C GLY A 338 13.51 31.95 8.30
N ASP A 339 14.27 31.46 7.31
CA ASP A 339 14.99 30.18 7.40
C ASP A 339 16.08 30.15 8.48
N MET A 340 16.41 31.29 9.05
CA MET A 340 17.41 31.46 10.11
C MET A 340 16.71 31.85 11.41
N GLN A 341 16.07 30.90 12.05
CA GLN A 341 15.77 31.02 13.48
C GLN A 341 17.11 31.06 14.22
N GLU A 342 17.24 31.97 15.18
CA GLU A 342 18.43 31.95 16.02
C GLU A 342 18.55 30.57 16.69
N PRO A 343 19.75 29.95 16.73
CA PRO A 343 19.93 28.61 17.31
C PRO A 343 19.31 28.47 18.70
N MET A 344 19.32 29.53 19.49
CA MET A 344 18.74 29.53 20.83
C MET A 344 17.22 29.33 20.89
N GLU A 345 16.47 29.75 19.86
CA GLU A 345 15.03 29.52 19.78
C GLU A 345 14.67 28.04 19.48
N LEU A 346 15.57 27.33 18.79
CA LEU A 346 15.40 25.91 18.48
C LEU A 346 15.80 24.98 19.64
N LEU A 347 16.51 25.50 20.65
CA LEU A 347 17.05 24.71 21.77
C LEU A 347 16.12 24.57 22.97
N GLU A 348 14.88 25.04 22.88
CA GLU A 348 13.93 24.97 23.99
C GLU A 348 13.52 23.54 24.38
N LEU A 349 13.43 22.64 23.36
CA LEU A 349 12.98 21.26 23.57
C LEU A 349 13.93 20.27 22.90
N PRO A 350 14.33 19.19 23.62
CA PRO A 350 15.31 18.22 23.09
C PRO A 350 14.90 17.57 21.77
N GLY A 351 13.61 17.25 21.58
CA GLY A 351 13.11 16.64 20.36
C GLY A 351 13.18 17.56 19.13
N ILE A 352 12.98 18.88 19.33
CA ILE A 352 13.10 19.89 18.27
C ILE A 352 14.57 20.17 17.97
N SER A 353 15.39 20.27 19.01
CA SER A 353 16.85 20.49 18.89
C SER A 353 17.54 19.37 18.15
N LEU A 354 16.97 18.16 18.10
CA LEU A 354 17.50 17.03 17.39
C LEU A 354 17.57 17.28 15.87
N ASP A 355 16.58 17.99 15.29
CA ASP A 355 16.63 18.35 13.87
C ASP A 355 17.79 19.28 13.56
N TYR A 356 18.04 20.30 14.41
CA TYR A 356 19.20 21.16 14.31
C TYR A 356 20.53 20.35 14.37
N PHE A 357 20.61 19.40 15.30
CA PHE A 357 21.78 18.53 15.41
C PHE A 357 21.97 17.64 14.18
N LEU A 358 20.89 17.08 13.62
CA LEU A 358 20.96 16.24 12.41
C LEU A 358 21.41 17.02 11.19
N ARG A 359 20.96 18.25 11.00
CA ARG A 359 21.43 19.13 9.92
C ARG A 359 22.92 19.43 10.06
N GLY A 360 23.39 19.67 11.30
CA GLY A 360 24.82 19.83 11.57
C GLY A 360 25.64 18.58 11.21
N LEU A 361 25.14 17.37 11.52
CA LEU A 361 25.78 16.12 11.10
C LEU A 361 25.80 15.93 9.58
N ALA A 362 24.79 16.42 8.86
CA ALA A 362 24.70 16.34 7.40
C ALA A 362 25.67 17.28 6.67
N GLY A 363 26.40 18.13 7.38
CA GLY A 363 27.41 19.02 6.80
C GLY A 363 26.97 20.45 6.58
N GLU A 364 25.85 20.85 7.19
CA GLU A 364 25.42 22.26 7.18
C GLU A 364 26.36 23.14 8.06
N ALA A 365 26.30 24.45 7.86
CA ALA A 365 27.27 25.43 8.36
C ALA A 365 27.38 25.55 9.91
N TYR A 366 26.61 24.80 10.66
CA TYR A 366 26.64 24.86 12.16
C TYR A 366 27.67 23.92 12.79
N GLN A 367 28.34 23.05 12.05
CA GLN A 367 29.26 22.05 12.62
C GLN A 367 30.37 22.66 13.49
N ASP A 368 30.85 23.85 13.10
CA ASP A 368 31.87 24.59 13.87
C ASP A 368 31.31 25.51 14.95
N ASN A 369 29.98 25.48 15.15
CA ASN A 369 29.33 26.32 16.15
C ASN A 369 29.49 25.71 17.56
N ALA A 370 29.87 26.51 18.55
CA ALA A 370 29.97 26.08 19.95
C ALA A 370 28.65 25.46 20.46
N VAL A 371 27.50 25.99 20.00
CA VAL A 371 26.17 25.48 20.32
C VAL A 371 25.98 24.05 19.87
N PHE A 372 26.44 23.71 18.64
CA PHE A 372 26.35 22.35 18.14
C PHE A 372 27.19 21.37 18.98
N GLN A 373 28.41 21.77 19.38
CA GLN A 373 29.31 20.94 20.19
C GLN A 373 28.75 20.70 21.59
N GLU A 374 28.17 21.73 22.22
CA GLU A 374 27.54 21.60 23.52
C GLU A 374 26.28 20.74 23.48
N LEU A 375 25.46 20.90 22.43
CA LEU A 375 24.28 20.09 22.18
C LEU A 375 24.62 18.62 21.98
N TYR A 376 25.68 18.33 21.21
CA TYR A 376 26.19 16.96 21.04
C TYR A 376 26.62 16.36 22.39
N SER A 377 27.36 17.11 23.19
CA SER A 377 27.81 16.68 24.51
C SER A 377 26.62 16.41 25.44
N TRP A 378 25.60 17.25 25.38
CA TRP A 378 24.38 17.10 26.16
C TRP A 378 23.61 15.83 25.76
N TYR A 379 23.42 15.57 24.47
CA TYR A 379 22.74 14.36 24.00
C TYR A 379 23.47 13.07 24.39
N LEU A 380 24.81 13.07 24.39
CA LEU A 380 25.60 11.91 24.82
C LEU A 380 25.45 11.63 26.33
N GLN A 381 25.15 12.64 27.14
CA GLN A 381 24.89 12.50 28.58
C GLN A 381 23.43 12.15 28.88
N SER A 382 22.50 12.43 27.98
CA SER A 382 21.08 12.14 28.14
C SER A 382 20.81 10.63 28.03
N PRO A 383 20.21 9.97 29.02
CA PRO A 383 19.86 8.53 28.96
C PRO A 383 18.94 8.18 27.80
N GLU A 384 18.04 9.10 27.45
CA GLU A 384 17.00 8.92 26.42
C GLU A 384 17.59 9.00 25.00
N TYR A 385 18.46 9.98 24.74
CA TYR A 385 18.96 10.25 23.39
C TYR A 385 20.32 9.64 23.08
N ARG A 386 21.07 9.23 24.10
CA ARG A 386 22.45 8.74 23.98
C ARG A 386 22.65 7.68 22.91
N ILE A 387 21.80 6.65 22.91
CA ILE A 387 21.95 5.53 21.98
C ILE A 387 21.61 6.00 20.56
N LEU A 388 20.54 6.78 20.41
CA LEU A 388 20.12 7.31 19.11
C LEU A 388 21.22 8.17 18.49
N VAL A 389 21.71 9.17 19.24
CA VAL A 389 22.71 10.13 18.75
C VAL A 389 24.04 9.44 18.45
N LYS A 390 24.45 8.48 19.27
CA LYS A 390 25.64 7.67 19.01
C LYS A 390 25.52 6.90 17.68
N ASN A 391 24.40 6.21 17.46
CA ASN A 391 24.17 5.46 16.22
C ASN A 391 24.12 6.38 14.99
N LEU A 392 23.48 7.55 15.10
CA LEU A 392 23.41 8.55 14.03
C LEU A 392 24.77 9.11 13.68
N THR A 393 25.59 9.43 14.70
CA THR A 393 26.97 9.90 14.52
C THR A 393 27.83 8.83 13.88
N GLU A 394 27.78 7.58 14.37
CA GLU A 394 28.50 6.46 13.76
C GLU A 394 28.08 6.23 12.30
N ALA A 395 26.78 6.34 11.99
CA ALA A 395 26.27 6.20 10.63
C ALA A 395 26.76 7.33 9.71
N SER A 396 26.81 8.59 10.19
CA SER A 396 27.26 9.74 9.42
C SER A 396 28.74 9.68 9.03
N PHE A 397 29.57 9.07 9.89
CA PHE A 397 31.02 8.89 9.65
C PHE A 397 31.38 7.46 9.26
N SER A 398 30.41 6.58 9.02
CA SER A 398 30.71 5.21 8.61
C SER A 398 31.26 5.19 7.18
N GLU A 399 32.46 4.70 7.02
CA GLU A 399 32.97 4.32 5.72
C GLU A 399 32.28 3.03 5.25
N ARG A 400 32.08 2.91 3.94
CA ARG A 400 31.55 1.67 3.39
C ARG A 400 32.43 0.50 3.84
N PRO A 401 31.88 -0.53 4.49
CA PRO A 401 32.66 -1.68 4.88
C PRO A 401 33.33 -2.29 3.63
N SER A 402 34.53 -2.82 3.81
CA SER A 402 35.25 -3.52 2.73
C SER A 402 34.37 -4.67 2.21
N ASP A 403 34.07 -4.68 0.92
CA ASP A 403 33.33 -5.76 0.24
C ASP A 403 34.10 -7.09 0.19
N LYS A 404 35.21 -7.23 0.96
CA LYS A 404 36.03 -8.42 0.99
C LYS A 404 35.46 -9.49 1.90
N ILE A 405 35.23 -10.66 1.34
CA ILE A 405 34.84 -11.84 2.09
C ILE A 405 36.08 -12.46 2.73
N GLY A 406 36.06 -12.74 4.05
CA GLY A 406 37.19 -13.42 4.72
C GLY A 406 37.40 -14.82 4.15
N LYS A 407 38.66 -15.30 4.23
CA LYS A 407 39.06 -16.62 3.69
C LYS A 407 38.19 -17.78 4.21
N THR A 408 37.79 -17.75 5.48
CA THR A 408 36.93 -18.77 6.09
C THR A 408 35.55 -18.80 5.44
N VAL A 409 34.92 -17.64 5.28
CA VAL A 409 33.61 -17.51 4.64
C VAL A 409 33.69 -17.93 3.17
N ALA A 410 34.73 -17.54 2.45
CA ALA A 410 34.94 -17.94 1.06
C ALA A 410 35.08 -19.49 0.93
N LYS A 411 35.79 -20.16 1.84
CA LYS A 411 35.89 -21.61 1.84
C LYS A 411 34.54 -22.31 2.10
N ILE A 412 33.73 -21.77 2.99
CA ILE A 412 32.38 -22.31 3.25
C ILE A 412 31.48 -22.17 2.02
N LEU A 413 31.50 -21.00 1.37
CA LEU A 413 30.62 -20.71 0.23
C LEU A 413 31.04 -21.43 -1.06
N TYR A 414 32.34 -21.51 -1.34
CA TYR A 414 32.88 -22.02 -2.61
C TYR A 414 33.52 -23.40 -2.53
N GLY A 415 33.74 -23.93 -1.32
CA GLY A 415 34.48 -25.16 -1.07
C GLY A 415 36.00 -24.99 -1.20
N GLU A 416 36.75 -26.06 -0.96
CA GLU A 416 38.23 -26.04 -1.08
C GLU A 416 38.71 -26.12 -2.53
N ILE A 417 37.97 -26.84 -3.38
CA ILE A 417 38.25 -26.96 -4.80
C ILE A 417 37.02 -26.47 -5.56
N SER A 418 37.13 -25.32 -6.17
CA SER A 418 36.04 -24.75 -6.96
C SER A 418 36.15 -25.22 -8.40
N PRO A 419 35.10 -25.80 -8.99
CA PRO A 419 35.08 -26.10 -10.41
C PRO A 419 35.12 -24.78 -11.21
N TYR A 420 36.21 -24.58 -11.93
CA TYR A 420 36.38 -23.39 -12.78
C TYR A 420 35.76 -23.66 -14.15
N SER A 421 34.85 -22.78 -14.58
CA SER A 421 34.42 -22.70 -15.99
C SER A 421 34.77 -21.32 -16.55
N ALA A 422 34.96 -21.21 -17.85
CA ALA A 422 35.21 -19.93 -18.50
C ALA A 422 34.14 -18.88 -18.15
N THR A 423 32.87 -19.25 -18.24
CA THR A 423 31.72 -18.39 -17.89
C THR A 423 31.75 -17.90 -16.45
N ARG A 424 32.21 -18.74 -15.52
CA ARG A 424 32.31 -18.35 -14.10
C ARG A 424 33.41 -17.33 -13.88
N LEU A 425 34.57 -17.49 -14.55
CA LEU A 425 35.67 -16.55 -14.50
C LEU A 425 35.33 -15.21 -15.17
N GLU A 426 34.67 -15.26 -16.32
CA GLU A 426 34.13 -14.08 -17.00
C GLU A 426 33.13 -13.31 -16.12
N ARG A 427 32.23 -14.02 -15.43
CA ARG A 427 31.27 -13.41 -14.51
C ARG A 427 31.96 -12.72 -13.33
N PHE A 428 33.03 -13.33 -12.79
CA PHE A 428 33.83 -12.73 -11.72
C PHE A 428 34.56 -11.48 -12.20
N ALA A 429 35.19 -11.54 -13.38
CA ALA A 429 35.89 -10.42 -13.97
C ALA A 429 34.96 -9.24 -14.29
N ALA A 430 33.74 -9.51 -14.76
CA ALA A 430 32.74 -8.50 -15.06
C ALA A 430 32.19 -7.84 -13.78
N CYS A 431 31.87 -8.63 -12.76
CA CYS A 431 31.34 -8.14 -11.48
C CYS A 431 31.51 -9.20 -10.39
N ALA A 432 32.43 -8.97 -9.45
CA ALA A 432 32.66 -9.88 -8.32
C ALA A 432 31.43 -10.08 -7.44
N PHE A 433 30.59 -9.04 -7.25
CA PHE A 433 29.34 -9.14 -6.50
C PHE A 433 28.31 -10.03 -7.19
N ALA A 434 28.12 -9.89 -8.50
CA ALA A 434 27.24 -10.77 -9.27
C ALA A 434 27.71 -12.23 -9.22
N HIS A 435 29.02 -12.47 -9.27
CA HIS A 435 29.60 -13.80 -9.05
C HIS A 435 29.30 -14.33 -7.64
N PHE A 436 29.43 -13.49 -6.60
CA PHE A 436 29.12 -13.86 -5.22
C PHE A 436 27.65 -14.27 -5.07
N LEU A 437 26.70 -13.51 -5.63
CA LEU A 437 25.29 -13.85 -5.59
C LEU A 437 25.01 -15.18 -6.30
N GLN A 438 25.54 -15.37 -7.49
CA GLN A 438 25.23 -16.52 -8.34
C GLN A 438 25.93 -17.81 -7.89
N TYR A 439 27.19 -17.75 -7.53
CA TYR A 439 28.01 -18.94 -7.23
C TYR A 439 28.34 -19.11 -5.75
N GLY A 440 28.30 -18.05 -4.96
CA GLY A 440 28.46 -18.09 -3.51
C GLY A 440 27.14 -18.38 -2.82
N LEU A 441 26.19 -17.48 -2.92
CA LEU A 441 24.88 -17.61 -2.31
C LEU A 441 23.93 -18.50 -3.12
N LYS A 442 24.28 -18.83 -4.38
CA LYS A 442 23.47 -19.64 -5.28
C LYS A 442 22.06 -19.09 -5.47
N VAL A 443 21.94 -17.77 -5.50
CA VAL A 443 20.69 -17.08 -5.77
C VAL A 443 20.28 -17.40 -7.20
N THR A 444 19.07 -17.90 -7.38
CA THR A 444 18.45 -18.22 -8.68
C THR A 444 17.24 -17.32 -8.90
N GLU A 445 16.99 -17.00 -10.15
CA GLU A 445 15.72 -16.34 -10.52
C GLU A 445 14.54 -17.24 -10.16
N ARG A 446 13.42 -16.62 -9.80
CA ARG A 446 12.18 -17.36 -9.56
C ARG A 446 11.77 -18.09 -10.86
N ALA A 447 11.29 -19.31 -10.72
CA ALA A 447 10.68 -20.02 -11.83
C ALA A 447 9.35 -19.34 -12.17
N GLU A 448 9.19 -18.92 -13.42
CA GLU A 448 7.97 -18.30 -13.93
C GLU A 448 7.32 -19.18 -14.99
N TYR A 449 5.98 -19.16 -15.02
CA TYR A 449 5.20 -19.87 -16.02
C TYR A 449 5.19 -19.07 -17.34
N GLU A 450 6.33 -19.05 -17.99
CA GLU A 450 6.57 -18.34 -19.24
C GLU A 450 7.27 -19.27 -20.24
N PHE A 451 6.81 -19.24 -21.49
CA PHE A 451 7.44 -19.97 -22.59
C PHE A 451 8.57 -19.12 -23.19
N ARG A 452 9.79 -19.60 -23.03
CA ARG A 452 11.01 -18.92 -23.50
C ARG A 452 11.61 -19.66 -24.70
N ALA A 453 12.47 -18.99 -25.46
CA ALA A 453 13.13 -19.59 -26.61
C ALA A 453 13.89 -20.90 -26.32
N MET A 454 14.44 -21.01 -25.09
CA MET A 454 15.09 -22.23 -24.60
C MET A 454 14.12 -23.40 -24.46
N ASP A 455 12.85 -23.14 -24.10
CA ASP A 455 11.83 -24.19 -23.96
C ASP A 455 11.47 -24.80 -25.29
N MET A 456 11.46 -24.01 -26.36
CA MET A 456 11.27 -24.51 -27.72
C MET A 456 12.37 -25.51 -28.10
N GLY A 457 13.63 -25.18 -27.80
CA GLY A 457 14.75 -26.11 -27.98
C GLY A 457 14.56 -27.41 -27.20
N ASN A 458 14.14 -27.30 -25.93
CA ASN A 458 13.88 -28.48 -25.08
C ASN A 458 12.77 -29.37 -25.64
N VAL A 459 11.67 -28.79 -26.10
CA VAL A 459 10.55 -29.53 -26.73
C VAL A 459 11.03 -30.27 -27.98
N MET A 460 11.78 -29.60 -28.85
CA MET A 460 12.36 -30.23 -30.06
C MET A 460 13.32 -31.37 -29.71
N HIS A 461 14.22 -31.17 -28.74
CA HIS A 461 15.12 -32.23 -28.29
C HIS A 461 14.38 -33.44 -27.73
N MET A 462 13.35 -33.20 -26.90
CA MET A 462 12.53 -34.29 -26.32
C MET A 462 11.76 -35.06 -27.43
N ALA A 463 11.20 -34.35 -28.42
CA ALA A 463 10.49 -34.97 -29.53
C ALA A 463 11.46 -35.82 -30.38
N LEU A 464 12.64 -35.31 -30.70
CA LEU A 464 13.68 -36.06 -31.44
C LEU A 464 14.21 -37.27 -30.64
N GLU A 465 14.39 -37.15 -29.32
CA GLU A 465 14.78 -38.28 -28.45
C GLU A 465 13.72 -39.41 -28.51
N LYS A 466 12.44 -39.04 -28.41
CA LYS A 466 11.32 -39.99 -28.51
C LYS A 466 11.24 -40.63 -29.89
N PHE A 467 11.36 -39.82 -30.94
CA PHE A 467 11.45 -40.31 -32.32
C PHE A 467 12.58 -41.32 -32.50
N ALA A 468 13.80 -41.00 -32.04
CA ALA A 468 14.94 -41.90 -32.15
C ALA A 468 14.75 -43.21 -31.33
N ALA A 469 14.08 -43.13 -30.19
CA ALA A 469 13.76 -44.31 -29.37
C ALA A 469 12.75 -45.21 -30.07
N GLU A 470 11.72 -44.64 -30.73
CA GLU A 470 10.71 -45.40 -31.45
C GLU A 470 11.29 -46.10 -32.71
N VAL A 471 12.06 -45.35 -33.51
CA VAL A 471 12.76 -45.92 -34.70
C VAL A 471 13.65 -47.10 -34.30
N ARG A 472 14.41 -47.00 -33.19
CA ARG A 472 15.21 -48.13 -32.69
C ARG A 472 14.36 -49.30 -32.19
N LYS A 473 13.27 -49.01 -31.51
CA LYS A 473 12.37 -50.04 -30.96
C LYS A 473 11.70 -50.86 -32.05
N GLU A 474 11.32 -50.20 -33.16
CA GLU A 474 10.68 -50.84 -34.29
C GLU A 474 11.68 -51.43 -35.30
N GLY A 475 12.99 -51.25 -35.08
CA GLY A 475 14.05 -51.78 -35.94
C GLY A 475 14.10 -51.14 -37.32
N LEU A 476 13.59 -49.92 -37.46
CA LEU A 476 13.56 -49.18 -38.72
C LEU A 476 14.93 -48.54 -39.02
N ASP A 477 15.31 -48.53 -40.29
CA ASP A 477 16.51 -47.79 -40.73
C ASP A 477 16.15 -46.31 -41.00
N TRP A 478 16.92 -45.41 -40.44
CA TRP A 478 16.76 -43.95 -40.64
C TRP A 478 16.82 -43.53 -42.10
N ALA A 479 17.61 -44.23 -42.90
CA ALA A 479 17.83 -43.95 -44.32
C ALA A 479 16.67 -44.42 -45.20
N GLU A 480 15.90 -45.41 -44.76
CA GLU A 480 14.81 -46.02 -45.51
C GLU A 480 13.44 -45.38 -45.20
N LEU A 481 13.31 -44.58 -44.12
CA LEU A 481 12.08 -43.88 -43.79
C LEU A 481 11.74 -42.82 -44.85
N THR A 482 10.52 -42.88 -45.37
CA THR A 482 9.98 -41.81 -46.22
C THR A 482 9.75 -40.52 -45.44
N GLU A 483 9.71 -39.40 -46.15
CA GLU A 483 9.45 -38.10 -45.52
C GLU A 483 8.10 -38.06 -44.81
N GLU A 484 7.08 -38.67 -45.38
CA GLU A 484 5.74 -38.76 -44.77
C GLU A 484 5.72 -39.58 -43.49
N GLU A 485 6.44 -40.70 -43.44
CA GLU A 485 6.56 -41.52 -42.24
C GLU A 485 7.33 -40.80 -41.12
N ARG A 486 8.44 -40.14 -41.44
CA ARG A 486 9.19 -39.33 -40.51
C ARG A 486 8.35 -38.22 -39.90
N ASN A 487 7.66 -37.45 -40.74
CA ASN A 487 6.82 -36.35 -40.29
C ASN A 487 5.69 -36.86 -39.40
N ARG A 488 5.00 -37.94 -39.78
CA ARG A 488 3.93 -38.51 -38.97
C ARG A 488 4.39 -38.93 -37.56
N ILE A 489 5.56 -39.56 -37.44
CA ILE A 489 6.10 -39.99 -36.14
C ILE A 489 6.54 -38.77 -35.33
N ILE A 490 7.22 -37.80 -35.95
CA ILE A 490 7.67 -36.57 -35.28
C ILE A 490 6.48 -35.74 -34.78
N ASP A 491 5.47 -35.54 -35.64
CA ASP A 491 4.27 -34.76 -35.29
C ASP A 491 3.52 -35.40 -34.10
N SER A 492 3.39 -36.74 -34.13
CA SER A 492 2.78 -37.46 -33.01
C SER A 492 3.52 -37.26 -31.70
N TRP A 493 4.86 -37.25 -31.72
CA TRP A 493 5.65 -37.00 -30.48
C TRP A 493 5.67 -35.53 -30.08
N LEU A 494 5.67 -34.58 -31.03
CA LEU A 494 5.53 -33.16 -30.75
C LEU A 494 4.21 -32.89 -30.05
N ASP A 495 3.10 -33.46 -30.52
CA ASP A 495 1.79 -33.33 -29.89
C ASP A 495 1.79 -33.87 -28.46
N GLN A 496 2.39 -35.03 -28.21
CA GLN A 496 2.46 -35.62 -26.87
C GLN A 496 3.37 -34.82 -25.94
N VAL A 497 4.58 -34.46 -26.39
CA VAL A 497 5.53 -33.68 -25.58
C VAL A 497 4.94 -32.30 -25.26
N SER A 498 4.34 -31.65 -26.25
CA SER A 498 3.73 -30.33 -26.11
C SER A 498 2.54 -30.33 -25.15
N ALA A 499 1.78 -31.43 -25.12
CA ALA A 499 0.64 -31.57 -24.23
C ALA A 499 1.03 -31.50 -22.73
N ASP A 500 2.22 -32.01 -22.39
CA ASP A 500 2.68 -32.14 -21.01
C ASP A 500 3.78 -31.14 -20.63
N TYR A 501 4.45 -30.53 -21.60
CA TYR A 501 5.58 -29.62 -21.32
C TYR A 501 5.18 -28.42 -20.46
N GLY A 502 6.00 -28.13 -19.43
CA GLY A 502 5.85 -26.95 -18.61
C GLY A 502 4.47 -26.76 -17.98
N ASN A 503 3.80 -27.85 -17.58
CA ASN A 503 2.42 -27.81 -17.06
C ASN A 503 1.40 -27.27 -18.07
N THR A 504 1.43 -27.79 -19.28
CA THR A 504 0.53 -27.38 -20.39
C THR A 504 0.73 -25.93 -20.86
N ILE A 505 1.93 -25.35 -20.65
CA ILE A 505 2.23 -23.97 -21.00
C ILE A 505 1.97 -23.67 -22.48
N LEU A 506 2.25 -24.64 -23.34
CA LEU A 506 2.07 -24.51 -24.78
C LEU A 506 0.59 -24.44 -25.20
N LYS A 507 -0.31 -25.01 -24.40
CA LYS A 507 -1.77 -24.93 -24.58
C LYS A 507 -2.42 -23.80 -23.77
N SER A 508 -1.64 -22.98 -23.08
CA SER A 508 -2.16 -21.93 -22.20
C SER A 508 -2.64 -20.67 -22.94
N SER A 509 -2.17 -20.47 -24.16
CA SER A 509 -2.60 -19.36 -25.02
C SER A 509 -2.46 -19.72 -26.52
N ALA A 510 -3.29 -19.12 -27.35
CA ALA A 510 -3.20 -19.28 -28.81
C ALA A 510 -1.82 -18.86 -29.36
N ARG A 511 -1.13 -17.92 -28.75
CA ARG A 511 0.23 -17.53 -29.10
C ARG A 511 1.24 -18.65 -28.84
N ASN A 512 1.15 -19.29 -27.67
CA ASN A 512 2.07 -20.38 -27.34
C ASN A 512 1.80 -21.61 -28.20
N GLU A 513 0.54 -21.91 -28.51
CA GLU A 513 0.13 -22.98 -29.39
C GLU A 513 0.61 -22.77 -30.84
N TYR A 514 0.62 -21.52 -31.31
CA TYR A 514 1.15 -21.18 -32.67
C TYR A 514 2.68 -21.32 -32.78
N MET A 515 3.41 -21.34 -31.66
CA MET A 515 4.89 -21.43 -31.66
C MET A 515 5.43 -22.85 -31.80
N ILE A 516 4.56 -23.87 -31.80
CA ILE A 516 4.86 -25.27 -32.07
C ILE A 516 4.56 -25.60 -33.53
#